data_f09b79d6fa4e5f1d2b29efe3c3537dbe
#
_entry.id   f09b79d6fa4e5f1d2b29efe3c3537dbe
#
_cell.length_a   1.000
_cell.length_b   1.000
_cell.length_c   1.000
_cell.angle_alpha   90.00
_cell.angle_beta   90.00
_cell.angle_gamma   90.00
#
_symmetry.space_group_name_H-M   'P 1'
#
loop_
_entity.id
_entity.type
_entity.pdbx_description
1 polymer ?
#
loop_
_entity_poly.entity_id
_entity_poly.type
_entity_poly.pdbx_seq_one_letter_code
_entity_poly.pdbx_strand_id
1 'polypeptide(L)'
;MLKLLSCVAIIISVVSGCNGRSVKNQAPLVVSPDELSNHYQSHINEIWDLVNYTNDALNKYCGIQLIIKDSTVSELYVYDFIWMGTKNPVQKDFDNLLHLIGFTNETIDTIVEKLNAAGCLSIEMMKDSGYIKVLYKADKRCGYYYRLFREELSEDDIKEVLDTSPICIPYTNKVMFEYNPYIK
;
A
#
# COMPACT_ATOMS: atom_id res chain seq x y z
N MET A 1 -29.37 2.37 5.97
CA MET A 1 -29.24 2.68 4.54
C MET A 1 -29.02 4.17 4.20
N LEU A 2 -29.31 5.14 5.08
CA LEU A 2 -29.14 6.57 4.76
C LEU A 2 -27.74 7.15 5.02
N LYS A 3 -26.87 6.49 5.79
CA LYS A 3 -25.53 7.00 6.13
C LYS A 3 -24.46 6.76 5.05
N LEU A 4 -24.65 5.77 4.16
CA LEU A 4 -23.69 5.52 3.07
C LEU A 4 -23.77 6.55 1.93
N LEU A 5 -24.95 7.12 1.70
CA LEU A 5 -25.13 8.14 0.65
C LEU A 5 -24.50 9.49 1.02
N SER A 6 -24.30 9.77 2.31
CA SER A 6 -23.71 11.04 2.78
C SER A 6 -22.19 11.10 2.54
N CYS A 7 -21.49 9.98 2.66
CA CYS A 7 -20.03 9.95 2.45
C CYS A 7 -19.64 10.14 0.98
N VAL A 8 -20.42 9.61 0.04
CA VAL A 8 -20.15 9.78 -1.39
C VAL A 8 -20.33 11.23 -1.84
N ALA A 9 -21.28 11.96 -1.23
CA ALA A 9 -21.54 13.36 -1.56
C ALA A 9 -20.42 14.32 -1.10
N ILE A 10 -19.74 13.99 -0.02
CA ILE A 10 -18.64 14.81 0.53
C ILE A 10 -17.38 14.71 -0.36
N ILE A 11 -17.10 13.51 -0.92
CA ILE A 11 -15.94 13.30 -1.80
C ILE A 11 -16.04 14.13 -3.09
N ILE A 12 -17.25 14.27 -3.64
CA ILE A 12 -17.47 15.05 -4.88
C ILE A 12 -17.26 16.56 -4.66
N SER A 13 -17.56 17.06 -3.45
CA SER A 13 -17.43 18.49 -3.16
C SER A 13 -15.98 18.92 -2.88
N VAL A 14 -15.12 18.04 -2.38
CA VAL A 14 -13.70 18.36 -2.12
C VAL A 14 -12.89 18.41 -3.42
N VAL A 15 -13.24 17.60 -4.42
CA VAL A 15 -12.56 17.62 -5.73
C VAL A 15 -12.86 18.91 -6.52
N SER A 16 -13.99 19.57 -6.24
CA SER A 16 -14.37 20.83 -6.92
C SER A 16 -13.71 22.08 -6.33
N GLY A 17 -13.02 22.00 -5.18
CA GLY A 17 -12.42 23.12 -4.47
C GLY A 17 -10.92 23.31 -4.70
N CYS A 18 -10.21 22.39 -5.33
CA CYS A 18 -8.78 22.54 -5.65
C CYS A 18 -8.56 23.39 -6.88
N ASN A 19 -8.80 24.68 -6.77
CA ASN A 19 -8.39 25.66 -7.75
C ASN A 19 -6.87 25.86 -7.72
N GLY A 20 -6.19 25.44 -8.79
CA GLY A 20 -5.07 26.21 -9.27
C GLY A 20 -3.67 25.65 -9.17
N ARG A 21 -3.44 24.35 -9.30
CA ARG A 21 -2.20 23.92 -9.98
C ARG A 21 -2.57 23.13 -11.22
N SER A 22 -2.33 23.75 -12.37
CA SER A 22 -2.49 23.16 -13.69
C SER A 22 -1.69 21.86 -13.78
N VAL A 23 -2.33 20.74 -13.55
CA VAL A 23 -1.84 19.41 -13.93
C VAL A 23 -2.00 19.28 -15.45
N LYS A 24 -1.29 20.16 -16.18
CA LYS A 24 -1.21 20.08 -17.64
C LYS A 24 -0.28 18.92 -17.97
N ASN A 25 -0.82 17.90 -18.65
CA ASN A 25 -0.14 16.76 -19.28
C ASN A 25 0.14 15.53 -18.40
N GLN A 26 -0.66 15.21 -17.41
CA GLN A 26 -0.64 13.82 -16.92
C GLN A 26 -1.40 12.94 -17.92
N ALA A 27 -0.70 11.92 -18.45
CA ALA A 27 -1.35 10.87 -19.21
C ALA A 27 -2.47 10.24 -18.34
N PRO A 28 -3.60 9.85 -18.94
CA PRO A 28 -4.70 9.28 -18.17
C PRO A 28 -4.22 8.11 -17.32
N LEU A 29 -4.66 8.05 -16.06
CA LEU A 29 -4.39 6.94 -15.16
C LEU A 29 -4.96 5.67 -15.80
N VAL A 30 -4.17 4.59 -15.80
CA VAL A 30 -4.62 3.28 -16.31
C VAL A 30 -5.62 2.64 -15.33
N VAL A 31 -5.49 2.97 -14.03
CA VAL A 31 -6.41 2.55 -12.97
C VAL A 31 -7.15 3.79 -12.45
N SER A 32 -8.48 3.75 -12.51
CA SER A 32 -9.31 4.83 -12.01
C SER A 32 -9.51 4.74 -10.48
N PRO A 33 -9.87 5.86 -9.81
CA PRO A 33 -10.28 5.81 -8.40
C PRO A 33 -11.44 4.85 -8.12
N ASP A 34 -12.39 4.72 -9.07
CA ASP A 34 -13.53 3.80 -8.95
C ASP A 34 -13.06 2.34 -9.02
N GLU A 35 -12.10 2.01 -9.89
CA GLU A 35 -11.52 0.66 -9.95
C GLU A 35 -10.82 0.32 -8.63
N LEU A 36 -10.01 1.25 -8.07
CA LEU A 36 -9.38 1.06 -6.76
C LEU A 36 -10.41 0.88 -5.65
N SER A 37 -11.46 1.70 -5.63
CA SER A 37 -12.55 1.62 -4.65
C SER A 37 -13.27 0.28 -4.72
N ASN A 38 -13.66 -0.16 -5.92
CA ASN A 38 -14.35 -1.42 -6.12
C ASN A 38 -13.50 -2.62 -5.70
N HIS A 39 -12.22 -2.63 -6.08
CA HIS A 39 -11.29 -3.68 -5.67
C HIS A 39 -11.12 -3.67 -4.15
N TYR A 40 -10.85 -2.52 -3.53
CA TYR A 40 -10.70 -2.42 -2.07
C TYR A 40 -11.94 -2.92 -1.34
N GLN A 41 -13.14 -2.51 -1.74
CA GLN A 41 -14.39 -2.96 -1.13
C GLN A 41 -14.59 -4.48 -1.25
N SER A 42 -14.20 -5.06 -2.39
CA SER A 42 -14.35 -6.50 -2.64
C SER A 42 -13.36 -7.35 -1.83
N HIS A 43 -12.21 -6.79 -1.43
CA HIS A 43 -11.10 -7.52 -0.78
C HIS A 43 -10.69 -6.89 0.55
N ILE A 44 -11.57 -6.10 1.17
CA ILE A 44 -11.23 -5.36 2.40
C ILE A 44 -10.74 -6.30 3.53
N ASN A 45 -11.38 -7.45 3.68
CA ASN A 45 -11.04 -8.41 4.72
C ASN A 45 -9.66 -9.06 4.46
N GLU A 46 -9.39 -9.44 3.22
CA GLU A 46 -8.14 -10.05 2.78
C GLU A 46 -6.97 -9.06 2.90
N ILE A 47 -7.20 -7.79 2.54
CA ILE A 47 -6.21 -6.73 2.66
C ILE A 47 -5.84 -6.49 4.14
N TRP A 48 -6.84 -6.37 5.02
CA TRP A 48 -6.57 -6.17 6.44
C TRP A 48 -6.02 -7.42 7.12
N ASP A 49 -6.39 -8.62 6.68
CA ASP A 49 -5.81 -9.87 7.17
C ASP A 49 -4.32 -9.98 6.80
N LEU A 50 -3.96 -9.62 5.55
CA LEU A 50 -2.57 -9.50 5.11
C LEU A 50 -1.78 -8.51 6.00
N VAL A 51 -2.34 -7.32 6.23
CA VAL A 51 -1.70 -6.26 7.01
C VAL A 51 -1.48 -6.71 8.45
N ASN A 52 -2.51 -7.25 9.09
CA ASN A 52 -2.44 -7.69 10.48
C ASN A 52 -1.44 -8.85 10.65
N TYR A 53 -1.52 -9.86 9.79
CA TYR A 53 -0.59 -10.99 9.82
C TYR A 53 0.87 -10.52 9.67
N THR A 54 1.15 -9.68 8.67
CA THR A 54 2.52 -9.17 8.44
C THR A 54 2.99 -8.33 9.63
N ASN A 55 2.12 -7.49 10.17
CA ASN A 55 2.43 -6.69 11.35
C ASN A 55 2.77 -7.55 12.57
N ASP A 56 2.00 -8.60 12.82
CA ASP A 56 2.18 -9.45 13.99
C ASP A 56 3.46 -10.29 13.89
N ALA A 57 3.81 -10.72 12.67
CA ALA A 57 5.04 -11.47 12.42
C ALA A 57 6.30 -10.60 12.53
N LEU A 58 6.21 -9.29 12.22
CA LEU A 58 7.37 -8.41 12.11
C LEU A 58 7.96 -8.06 13.49
N ASN A 59 9.27 -8.18 13.66
CA ASN A 59 9.98 -7.74 14.84
C ASN A 59 9.88 -6.22 15.04
N LYS A 60 10.00 -5.78 16.29
CA LYS A 60 9.99 -4.35 16.63
C LYS A 60 11.12 -3.60 15.91
N TYR A 61 10.82 -2.43 15.38
CA TYR A 61 11.70 -1.57 14.61
C TYR A 61 12.14 -2.12 13.24
N CYS A 62 11.65 -3.30 12.85
CA CYS A 62 11.93 -3.86 11.54
C CYS A 62 10.90 -3.42 10.49
N GLY A 63 11.25 -3.57 9.23
CA GLY A 63 10.38 -3.34 8.09
C GLY A 63 10.56 -4.38 7.01
N ILE A 64 9.58 -4.48 6.13
CA ILE A 64 9.59 -5.35 4.97
C ILE A 64 8.98 -4.64 3.77
N GLN A 65 9.58 -4.84 2.60
CA GLN A 65 8.94 -4.66 1.31
C GLN A 65 9.07 -5.96 0.54
N LEU A 66 7.95 -6.58 0.25
CA LEU A 66 7.87 -7.83 -0.49
C LEU A 66 7.02 -7.61 -1.74
N ILE A 67 7.58 -7.97 -2.90
CA ILE A 67 6.91 -7.87 -4.20
C ILE A 67 6.81 -9.26 -4.79
N ILE A 68 5.62 -9.63 -5.25
CA ILE A 68 5.37 -10.91 -5.94
C ILE A 68 5.18 -10.68 -7.44
N LYS A 69 5.56 -11.70 -8.20
CA LYS A 69 5.25 -11.83 -9.61
C LYS A 69 4.93 -13.29 -9.88
N ASP A 70 3.83 -13.53 -10.60
CA ASP A 70 3.36 -14.88 -10.92
C ASP A 70 3.27 -15.78 -9.66
N SER A 71 2.73 -15.21 -8.56
CA SER A 71 2.58 -15.86 -7.25
C SER A 71 3.89 -16.31 -6.59
N THR A 72 5.01 -15.74 -6.98
CA THR A 72 6.32 -15.98 -6.37
C THR A 72 7.00 -14.69 -5.95
N VAL A 73 7.88 -14.74 -4.94
CA VAL A 73 8.64 -13.56 -4.50
C VAL A 73 9.62 -13.16 -5.60
N SER A 74 9.44 -11.96 -6.14
CA SER A 74 10.35 -11.37 -7.13
C SER A 74 11.35 -10.40 -6.53
N GLU A 75 10.96 -9.67 -5.47
CA GLU A 75 11.84 -8.75 -4.76
C GLU A 75 11.55 -8.84 -3.26
N LEU A 76 12.60 -8.82 -2.45
CA LEU A 76 12.52 -8.75 -1.00
C LEU A 76 13.51 -7.70 -0.50
N TYR A 77 13.00 -6.74 0.25
CA TYR A 77 13.78 -5.76 1.00
C TYR A 77 13.36 -5.83 2.46
N VAL A 78 14.32 -5.79 3.35
CA VAL A 78 14.09 -5.76 4.79
C VAL A 78 14.77 -4.53 5.39
N TYR A 79 14.19 -3.98 6.43
CA TYR A 79 14.74 -2.89 7.21
C TYR A 79 15.11 -3.39 8.60
N ASP A 80 16.40 -3.23 8.94
CA ASP A 80 16.93 -3.35 10.30
C ASP A 80 17.99 -2.25 10.43
N PHE A 81 17.58 -1.04 10.88
CA PHE A 81 18.30 0.23 10.85
C PHE A 81 18.66 0.76 9.46
N ILE A 82 18.90 -0.09 8.48
CA ILE A 82 19.09 0.24 7.06
C ILE A 82 18.25 -0.70 6.18
N TRP A 83 17.90 -0.24 4.99
CA TRP A 83 17.27 -1.09 4.00
C TRP A 83 18.30 -1.99 3.33
N MET A 84 18.04 -3.28 3.34
CA MET A 84 18.80 -4.32 2.64
C MET A 84 17.86 -5.15 1.79
N GLY A 85 18.27 -5.56 0.61
CA GLY A 85 17.34 -6.31 -0.23
C GLY A 85 17.99 -6.92 -1.47
N THR A 86 17.20 -7.73 -2.13
CA THR A 86 17.57 -8.46 -3.34
C THR A 86 16.42 -8.59 -4.30
N LYS A 87 16.75 -8.62 -5.60
CA LYS A 87 15.83 -8.99 -6.68
C LYS A 87 16.09 -10.41 -7.10
N ASN A 88 15.02 -11.18 -7.37
CA ASN A 88 15.09 -12.60 -7.69
C ASN A 88 16.01 -13.36 -6.69
N PRO A 89 15.65 -13.33 -5.39
CA PRO A 89 16.52 -13.79 -4.33
C PRO A 89 16.89 -15.27 -4.52
N VAL A 90 18.21 -15.56 -4.40
CA VAL A 90 18.67 -16.94 -4.22
C VAL A 90 18.49 -17.36 -2.77
N GLN A 91 18.28 -18.65 -2.51
CA GLN A 91 17.87 -19.15 -1.19
C GLN A 91 18.73 -18.65 -0.02
N LYS A 92 20.06 -18.65 -0.18
CA LYS A 92 20.98 -18.22 0.89
C LYS A 92 20.81 -16.74 1.28
N ASP A 93 20.65 -15.87 0.29
CA ASP A 93 20.47 -14.42 0.55
C ASP A 93 19.11 -14.17 1.15
N PHE A 94 18.11 -14.93 0.71
CA PHE A 94 16.76 -14.91 1.20
C PHE A 94 16.71 -15.26 2.71
N ASP A 95 17.27 -16.41 3.09
CA ASP A 95 17.29 -16.88 4.48
C ASP A 95 17.99 -15.87 5.42
N ASN A 96 19.11 -15.28 4.96
CA ASN A 96 19.81 -14.26 5.74
C ASN A 96 18.95 -13.02 5.98
N LEU A 97 18.22 -12.52 4.97
CA LEU A 97 17.34 -11.37 5.10
C LEU A 97 16.16 -11.67 6.03
N LEU A 98 15.55 -12.85 5.91
CA LEU A 98 14.43 -13.26 6.76
C LEU A 98 14.83 -13.32 8.24
N HIS A 99 16.01 -13.86 8.52
CA HIS A 99 16.52 -13.96 9.89
C HIS A 99 16.63 -12.59 10.59
N LEU A 100 16.99 -11.53 9.85
CA LEU A 100 17.12 -10.18 10.41
C LEU A 100 15.79 -9.65 10.96
N ILE A 101 14.68 -9.97 10.32
CA ILE A 101 13.34 -9.47 10.71
C ILE A 101 12.53 -10.49 11.50
N GLY A 102 13.10 -11.65 11.80
CA GLY A 102 12.44 -12.72 12.56
C GLY A 102 11.45 -13.55 11.75
N PHE A 103 11.55 -13.52 10.42
CA PHE A 103 10.67 -14.30 9.54
C PHE A 103 11.25 -15.68 9.25
N THR A 104 10.35 -16.60 8.90
CA THR A 104 10.66 -17.92 8.33
C THR A 104 10.18 -18.00 6.88
N ASN A 105 10.58 -19.03 6.16
CA ASN A 105 10.04 -19.29 4.82
C ASN A 105 8.51 -19.47 4.87
N GLU A 106 7.97 -20.15 5.89
CA GLU A 106 6.53 -20.33 6.09
C GLU A 106 5.80 -18.98 6.29
N THR A 107 6.44 -18.03 6.98
CA THR A 107 5.91 -16.67 7.13
C THR A 107 5.78 -15.98 5.78
N ILE A 108 6.78 -16.11 4.93
CA ILE A 108 6.77 -15.51 3.58
C ILE A 108 5.72 -16.20 2.70
N ASP A 109 5.66 -17.53 2.72
CA ASP A 109 4.67 -18.29 1.94
C ASP A 109 3.25 -17.85 2.33
N THR A 110 2.98 -17.68 3.61
CA THR A 110 1.69 -17.17 4.11
C THR A 110 1.41 -15.73 3.63
N ILE A 111 2.42 -14.85 3.62
CA ILE A 111 2.25 -13.47 3.10
C ILE A 111 1.95 -13.51 1.59
N VAL A 112 2.62 -14.37 0.83
CA VAL A 112 2.37 -14.56 -0.60
C VAL A 112 0.94 -15.06 -0.86
N GLU A 113 0.47 -16.04 -0.10
CA GLU A 113 -0.91 -16.53 -0.17
C GLU A 113 -1.92 -15.41 0.10
N LYS A 114 -1.68 -14.59 1.15
CA LYS A 114 -2.54 -13.47 1.50
C LYS A 114 -2.50 -12.35 0.47
N LEU A 115 -1.35 -12.05 -0.14
CA LEU A 115 -1.25 -11.12 -1.27
C LEU A 115 -2.07 -11.59 -2.46
N ASN A 116 -1.99 -12.87 -2.80
CA ASN A 116 -2.79 -13.45 -3.88
C ASN A 116 -4.29 -13.40 -3.56
N ALA A 117 -4.69 -13.72 -2.33
CA ALA A 117 -6.09 -13.64 -1.89
C ALA A 117 -6.63 -12.20 -1.95
N ALA A 118 -5.81 -11.21 -1.57
CA ALA A 118 -6.12 -9.80 -1.66
C ALA A 118 -6.06 -9.24 -3.10
N GLY A 119 -5.63 -10.03 -4.09
CA GLY A 119 -5.43 -9.56 -5.46
C GLY A 119 -4.39 -8.45 -5.58
N CYS A 120 -3.36 -8.47 -4.73
CA CYS A 120 -2.34 -7.44 -4.61
C CYS A 120 -0.95 -7.97 -4.97
N LEU A 121 -0.03 -7.06 -5.32
CA LEU A 121 1.30 -7.40 -5.84
C LEU A 121 2.41 -7.20 -4.83
N SER A 122 2.23 -6.33 -3.83
CA SER A 122 3.24 -6.13 -2.79
C SER A 122 2.64 -5.59 -1.50
N ILE A 123 3.41 -5.75 -0.43
CA ILE A 123 3.24 -5.05 0.83
C ILE A 123 4.55 -4.38 1.22
N GLU A 124 4.46 -3.12 1.66
CA GLU A 124 5.55 -2.36 2.26
C GLU A 124 5.10 -1.89 3.64
N MET A 125 5.82 -2.29 4.66
CA MET A 125 5.49 -2.02 6.04
C MET A 125 6.75 -1.80 6.87
N MET A 126 6.70 -0.81 7.76
CA MET A 126 7.60 -0.70 8.91
C MET A 126 6.76 -0.85 10.19
N LYS A 127 7.24 -1.63 11.15
CA LYS A 127 6.48 -1.97 12.37
C LYS A 127 5.92 -0.75 13.10
N ASP A 128 6.70 0.30 13.19
CA ASP A 128 6.37 1.52 13.93
C ASP A 128 5.94 2.69 13.02
N SER A 129 5.73 2.45 11.72
CA SER A 129 5.22 3.49 10.83
C SER A 129 3.72 3.72 11.05
N GLY A 130 3.29 4.96 10.85
CA GLY A 130 1.87 5.32 10.95
C GLY A 130 1.00 4.74 9.85
N TYR A 131 1.61 4.22 8.76
CA TYR A 131 0.89 3.68 7.62
C TYR A 131 1.60 2.49 6.98
N ILE A 132 0.84 1.75 6.19
CA ILE A 132 1.28 0.60 5.39
C ILE A 132 0.90 0.87 3.94
N LYS A 133 1.74 0.43 3.00
CA LYS A 133 1.42 0.46 1.58
C LYS A 133 1.19 -0.94 1.05
N VAL A 134 0.09 -1.11 0.34
CA VAL A 134 -0.24 -2.34 -0.39
C VAL A 134 -0.40 -1.99 -1.86
N LEU A 135 0.45 -2.55 -2.72
CA LEU A 135 0.42 -2.34 -4.17
C LEU A 135 -0.66 -3.22 -4.80
N TYR A 136 -1.71 -2.59 -5.30
CA TYR A 136 -2.75 -3.29 -6.05
C TYR A 136 -2.29 -3.64 -7.46
N LYS A 137 -1.80 -2.65 -8.20
CA LYS A 137 -1.46 -2.79 -9.62
C LYS A 137 -0.29 -1.89 -9.97
N ALA A 138 0.46 -2.29 -10.98
CA ALA A 138 1.54 -1.47 -11.51
C ALA A 138 1.51 -1.54 -13.04
N ASP A 139 1.85 -0.42 -13.67
CA ASP A 139 2.15 -0.34 -15.08
C ASP A 139 3.56 0.25 -15.30
N LYS A 140 3.96 0.48 -16.55
CA LYS A 140 5.30 1.03 -16.86
C LYS A 140 5.53 2.45 -16.36
N ARG A 141 4.49 3.15 -15.88
CA ARG A 141 4.53 4.56 -15.53
C ARG A 141 4.19 4.82 -14.08
N CYS A 142 3.36 3.97 -13.45
CA CYS A 142 2.79 4.23 -12.16
C CYS A 142 2.52 2.95 -11.37
N GLY A 143 2.74 2.99 -10.06
CA GLY A 143 2.20 2.03 -9.10
C GLY A 143 0.93 2.61 -8.45
N TYR A 144 -0.05 1.76 -8.21
CA TYR A 144 -1.36 2.09 -7.64
C TYR A 144 -1.50 1.39 -6.30
N TYR A 145 -1.50 2.17 -5.21
CA TYR A 145 -1.39 1.66 -3.85
C TYR A 145 -2.61 1.99 -3.02
N TYR A 146 -2.90 1.11 -2.06
CA TYR A 146 -3.62 1.44 -0.84
C TYR A 146 -2.62 1.90 0.21
N ARG A 147 -2.77 3.12 0.69
CA ARG A 147 -2.08 3.63 1.87
C ARG A 147 -3.02 3.50 3.05
N LEU A 148 -2.71 2.55 3.93
CA LEU A 148 -3.55 2.13 5.05
C LEU A 148 -2.97 2.69 6.34
N PHE A 149 -3.79 3.37 7.12
CA PHE A 149 -3.37 3.97 8.39
C PHE A 149 -3.82 3.09 9.55
N ARG A 150 -2.95 2.94 10.55
CA ARG A 150 -3.24 2.15 11.75
C ARG A 150 -4.34 2.80 12.57
N GLU A 151 -4.27 4.11 12.73
CA GLU A 151 -5.23 4.93 13.43
C GLU A 151 -6.08 5.73 12.45
N GLU A 152 -7.24 6.16 12.90
CA GLU A 152 -8.08 7.06 12.14
C GLU A 152 -7.42 8.45 12.07
N LEU A 153 -7.29 8.97 10.86
CA LEU A 153 -6.78 10.32 10.64
C LEU A 153 -7.86 11.36 10.94
N SER A 154 -7.47 12.44 11.60
CA SER A 154 -8.29 13.64 11.70
C SER A 154 -8.33 14.39 10.36
N GLU A 155 -9.21 15.37 10.23
CA GLU A 155 -9.26 16.23 9.03
C GLU A 155 -7.94 16.98 8.81
N ASP A 156 -7.28 17.42 9.90
CA ASP A 156 -5.99 18.10 9.82
C ASP A 156 -4.87 17.16 9.37
N ASP A 157 -4.84 15.91 9.87
CA ASP A 157 -3.88 14.89 9.42
C ASP A 157 -4.07 14.56 7.95
N ILE A 158 -5.32 14.41 7.50
CA ILE A 158 -5.63 14.18 6.07
C ILE A 158 -5.09 15.32 5.22
N LYS A 159 -5.30 16.56 5.66
CA LYS A 159 -4.81 17.74 4.95
C LYS A 159 -3.28 17.78 4.89
N GLU A 160 -2.59 17.49 6.00
CA GLU A 160 -1.13 17.41 6.04
C GLU A 160 -0.59 16.35 5.06
N VAL A 161 -1.21 15.16 5.02
CA VAL A 161 -0.83 14.11 4.05
C VAL A 161 -1.01 14.59 2.62
N LEU A 162 -2.11 15.29 2.30
CA LEU A 162 -2.37 15.80 0.96
C LEU A 162 -1.42 16.92 0.56
N ASP A 163 -1.02 17.76 1.50
CA ASP A 163 -0.07 18.85 1.25
C ASP A 163 1.35 18.31 0.96
N THR A 164 1.72 17.21 1.61
CA THR A 164 3.03 16.56 1.45
C THR A 164 3.07 15.48 0.35
N SER A 165 1.92 14.90 0.01
CA SER A 165 1.78 13.82 -0.95
C SER A 165 0.63 14.08 -1.93
N PRO A 166 0.79 15.00 -2.89
CA PRO A 166 -0.29 15.44 -3.79
C PRO A 166 -0.86 14.35 -4.72
N ILE A 167 -0.26 13.18 -4.71
CA ILE A 167 -0.70 12.00 -5.47
C ILE A 167 -1.62 11.07 -4.67
N CYS A 168 -1.99 11.44 -3.45
CA CYS A 168 -2.93 10.70 -2.62
C CYS A 168 -4.36 11.24 -2.80
N ILE A 169 -5.33 10.33 -2.80
CA ILE A 169 -6.77 10.61 -2.82
C ILE A 169 -7.37 9.97 -1.57
N PRO A 170 -7.97 10.76 -0.65
CA PRO A 170 -8.64 10.19 0.51
C PRO A 170 -9.82 9.31 0.10
N TYR A 171 -9.94 8.15 0.73
CA TYR A 171 -11.07 7.25 0.54
C TYR A 171 -11.90 7.11 1.83
N THR A 172 -11.22 6.86 2.94
CA THR A 172 -11.80 6.91 4.29
C THR A 172 -10.79 7.60 5.22
N ASN A 173 -11.14 7.77 6.50
CA ASN A 173 -10.19 8.27 7.51
C ASN A 173 -9.03 7.30 7.82
N LYS A 174 -9.06 6.07 7.30
CA LYS A 174 -8.00 5.06 7.43
C LYS A 174 -7.36 4.64 6.12
N VAL A 175 -7.87 5.11 4.98
CA VAL A 175 -7.43 4.63 3.66
C VAL A 175 -7.32 5.78 2.68
N MET A 176 -6.17 5.84 2.01
CA MET A 176 -5.97 6.70 0.84
C MET A 176 -5.55 5.85 -0.36
N PHE A 177 -5.95 6.27 -1.54
CA PHE A 177 -5.42 5.75 -2.79
C PHE A 177 -4.21 6.58 -3.18
N GLU A 178 -3.05 5.94 -3.34
CA GLU A 178 -1.79 6.59 -3.70
C GLU A 178 -1.37 6.19 -5.11
N TYR A 179 -1.04 7.18 -5.91
CA TYR A 179 -0.51 7.02 -7.26
C TYR A 179 0.96 7.41 -7.24
N ASN A 180 1.84 6.43 -7.40
CA ASN A 180 3.28 6.68 -7.36
C ASN A 180 3.87 6.55 -8.77
N PRO A 181 4.15 7.68 -9.47
CA PRO A 181 4.77 7.63 -10.77
C PRO A 181 6.21 7.14 -10.64
N TYR A 182 6.60 6.19 -11.49
CA TYR A 182 8.00 5.78 -11.57
C TYR A 182 8.83 6.95 -12.13
N ILE A 183 9.75 7.45 -11.33
CA ILE A 183 10.76 8.41 -11.79
C ILE A 183 11.75 7.61 -12.62
N LYS A 184 11.83 7.91 -13.92
CA LYS A 184 12.82 7.34 -14.84
C LYS A 184 14.16 7.99 -14.61
#